data_fc24a03fd8fb27a55535ee5ef1821145
#
_entry.id   fc24a03fd8fb27a55535ee5ef1821145
#
_cell.length_a   1.000
_cell.length_b   1.000
_cell.length_c   1.000
_cell.angle_alpha   90.00
_cell.angle_beta   90.00
_cell.angle_gamma   90.00
#
_symmetry.space_group_name_H-M   'P 1'
#
loop_
_entity.id
_entity.type
_entity.pdbx_description
1 polymer ?
#
loop_
_entity_poly.entity_id
_entity_poly.type
_entity_poly.pdbx_seq_one_letter_code
_entity_poly.pdbx_strand_id
1 'polypeptide(L)'
;MTRWLAHGITFAMIALVGCVSSPPRMPGEDIGFTRTPQLGGTDNLWIMHHDGSGQTLLDLGADGNSSLTWSPDGQYIAFESGRDGNLEIYTARVIAGSDPPYSAQDVQRRTTSGADDSTPAWSHDCAVLAFSSNRVDPNYYNIYQLNVNTNTVTSITSGNYEDLSPSWSPDGTKIAFTRNVANASREIFIHNLNSGLDVRLTNNTVNDTDPSWSPSGRIIFARQSEDGSRAALLEMDAVDADGDGAGDHEQPITTPSAHQYDQKPEYSHSGKDIVFFRSQEAGGKGPGDVLKLLIQDGTIMDPLLNLTQTTTQHEHGASWRRNGVCVRKLR
;
A
#
# COMPACT_ATOMS: atom_id res chain seq x y z
N MET A 1 28.32 -19.48 80.19
CA MET A 1 26.91 -19.14 79.99
C MET A 1 26.86 -17.82 79.21
N THR A 2 26.76 -17.92 77.92
CA THR A 2 26.69 -16.72 77.04
C THR A 2 25.62 -16.95 75.99
N ARG A 3 24.55 -16.21 76.09
CA ARG A 3 23.41 -16.24 75.17
C ARG A 3 23.76 -15.45 73.92
N TRP A 4 23.60 -16.03 72.71
CA TRP A 4 23.63 -15.35 71.47
C TRP A 4 22.19 -14.99 71.03
N LEU A 5 21.92 -13.72 70.88
CA LEU A 5 20.68 -13.17 70.29
C LEU A 5 20.81 -13.18 68.77
N ALA A 6 19.96 -13.95 68.08
CA ALA A 6 19.83 -13.89 66.63
C ALA A 6 18.90 -12.72 66.25
N HIS A 7 19.43 -11.74 65.51
CA HIS A 7 18.63 -10.71 64.86
C HIS A 7 18.25 -11.21 63.48
N GLY A 8 16.96 -11.46 63.29
CA GLY A 8 16.38 -11.75 61.99
C GLY A 8 16.29 -10.47 61.17
N ILE A 9 17.03 -10.41 60.05
CA ILE A 9 16.88 -9.39 59.03
C ILE A 9 15.86 -9.87 58.02
N THR A 10 14.66 -9.28 58.05
CA THR A 10 13.63 -9.50 57.04
C THR A 10 13.98 -8.69 55.78
N PHE A 11 14.42 -9.32 54.73
CA PHE A 11 14.55 -8.68 53.40
C PHE A 11 13.15 -8.51 52.79
N ALA A 12 12.66 -7.27 52.76
CA ALA A 12 11.51 -6.92 51.91
C ALA A 12 11.95 -6.94 50.46
N MET A 13 11.46 -7.93 49.70
CA MET A 13 11.57 -7.94 48.24
C MET A 13 10.67 -6.81 47.72
N ILE A 14 11.24 -5.68 47.36
CA ILE A 14 10.57 -4.68 46.54
C ILE A 14 10.61 -5.23 45.09
N ALA A 15 9.45 -5.73 44.63
CA ALA A 15 9.25 -6.01 43.24
C ALA A 15 9.30 -4.67 42.45
N LEU A 16 10.44 -4.35 41.89
CA LEU A 16 10.52 -3.35 40.82
C LEU A 16 9.70 -3.89 39.64
N VAL A 17 8.45 -3.45 39.53
CA VAL A 17 7.74 -3.48 38.28
C VAL A 17 8.48 -2.50 37.36
N GLY A 18 9.50 -3.01 36.67
CA GLY A 18 10.14 -2.27 35.60
C GLY A 18 9.08 -1.96 34.56
N CYS A 19 8.75 -0.70 34.36
CA CYS A 19 8.17 -0.26 33.11
C CYS A 19 9.12 -0.75 32.02
N VAL A 20 8.72 -1.80 31.31
CA VAL A 20 9.34 -2.17 30.06
C VAL A 20 9.03 -0.99 29.15
N SER A 21 9.95 -0.03 29.06
CA SER A 21 9.89 1.00 28.05
C SER A 21 9.87 0.27 26.72
N SER A 22 8.80 0.44 25.96
CA SER A 22 8.74 -0.01 24.57
C SER A 22 10.07 0.38 23.90
N PRO A 23 10.68 -0.52 23.10
CA PRO A 23 11.92 -0.17 22.42
C PRO A 23 11.73 1.13 21.65
N PRO A 24 12.77 1.97 21.54
CA PRO A 24 12.66 3.24 20.84
C PRO A 24 12.11 2.96 19.43
N ARG A 25 11.01 3.59 19.11
CA ARG A 25 10.31 3.48 17.84
C ARG A 25 11.28 3.79 16.71
N MET A 26 11.45 2.86 15.78
CA MET A 26 12.16 3.12 14.53
C MET A 26 11.31 4.10 13.72
N PRO A 27 11.77 5.32 13.44
CA PRO A 27 11.02 6.23 12.61
C PRO A 27 10.80 5.61 11.22
N GLY A 28 9.53 5.53 10.75
CA GLY A 28 9.22 5.14 9.38
C GLY A 28 8.67 3.74 9.14
N GLU A 29 8.24 3.05 10.19
CA GLU A 29 7.55 1.76 10.05
C GLU A 29 6.03 1.89 10.34
N ASP A 30 5.47 3.06 10.07
CA ASP A 30 4.02 3.24 10.21
C ASP A 30 3.30 2.77 8.95
N ILE A 31 2.06 2.35 9.12
CA ILE A 31 1.21 1.86 8.04
C ILE A 31 -0.01 2.77 7.94
N GLY A 32 -0.22 3.37 6.77
CA GLY A 32 -1.48 4.03 6.43
C GLY A 32 -2.44 3.03 5.79
N PHE A 33 -3.73 3.14 6.08
CA PHE A 33 -4.75 2.28 5.51
C PHE A 33 -6.10 2.97 5.42
N THR A 34 -6.96 2.48 4.55
CA THR A 34 -8.35 2.94 4.42
C THR A 34 -9.25 2.06 5.27
N ARG A 35 -10.19 2.66 5.98
CA ARG A 35 -11.21 1.95 6.77
C ARG A 35 -12.58 2.55 6.57
N THR A 36 -13.57 1.68 6.30
CA THR A 36 -14.98 2.00 6.32
C THR A 36 -15.58 1.53 7.64
N PRO A 37 -16.08 2.42 8.51
CA PRO A 37 -16.51 2.05 9.87
C PRO A 37 -17.66 1.05 9.92
N GLN A 38 -18.53 1.04 8.90
CA GLN A 38 -19.66 0.13 8.78
C GLN A 38 -19.99 -0.13 7.30
N LEU A 39 -20.70 -1.21 7.03
CA LEU A 39 -21.22 -1.48 5.69
C LEU A 39 -22.08 -0.30 5.22
N GLY A 40 -21.70 0.35 4.11
CA GLY A 40 -22.38 1.55 3.58
C GLY A 40 -21.97 2.87 4.23
N GLY A 41 -20.96 2.86 5.12
CA GLY A 41 -20.29 4.06 5.61
C GLY A 41 -19.35 4.66 4.58
N THR A 42 -18.77 5.81 4.90
CA THR A 42 -17.73 6.47 4.09
C THR A 42 -16.33 6.04 4.50
N ASP A 43 -15.47 5.86 3.52
CA ASP A 43 -14.07 5.54 3.70
C ASP A 43 -13.33 6.68 4.39
N ASN A 44 -12.41 6.32 5.29
CA ASN A 44 -11.54 7.27 5.96
C ASN A 44 -10.13 6.70 6.09
N LEU A 45 -9.14 7.59 6.13
CA LEU A 45 -7.75 7.20 6.24
C LEU A 45 -7.31 7.11 7.70
N TRP A 46 -6.62 6.03 8.00
CA TRP A 46 -6.08 5.70 9.30
C TRP A 46 -4.58 5.46 9.22
N ILE A 47 -3.88 5.71 10.32
CA ILE A 47 -2.47 5.34 10.47
C ILE A 47 -2.32 4.49 11.72
N MET A 48 -1.45 3.49 11.67
CA MET A 48 -1.07 2.64 12.80
C MET A 48 0.43 2.39 12.81
N HIS A 49 0.93 1.89 13.92
CA HIS A 49 2.28 1.38 14.00
C HIS A 49 2.41 0.03 13.25
N HIS A 50 3.63 -0.36 12.91
CA HIS A 50 3.94 -1.61 12.20
C HIS A 50 3.48 -2.89 12.94
N ASP A 51 3.19 -2.79 14.22
CA ASP A 51 2.66 -3.88 15.07
C ASP A 51 1.13 -3.86 15.19
N GLY A 52 0.45 -2.94 14.50
CA GLY A 52 -0.99 -2.76 14.54
C GLY A 52 -1.50 -1.86 15.68
N SER A 53 -0.64 -1.41 16.58
CA SER A 53 -1.01 -0.52 17.68
C SER A 53 -1.14 0.94 17.23
N GLY A 54 -1.71 1.79 18.08
CA GLY A 54 -1.78 3.24 17.86
C GLY A 54 -2.65 3.65 16.66
N GLN A 55 -3.68 2.87 16.32
CA GLN A 55 -4.58 3.17 15.21
C GLN A 55 -5.26 4.52 15.41
N THR A 56 -5.01 5.45 14.48
CA THR A 56 -5.46 6.84 14.55
C THR A 56 -6.16 7.23 13.26
N LEU A 57 -7.37 7.76 13.37
CA LEU A 57 -8.07 8.40 12.27
C LEU A 57 -7.36 9.71 11.91
N LEU A 58 -7.07 9.92 10.62
CA LEU A 58 -6.60 11.21 10.13
C LEU A 58 -7.79 12.13 9.83
N ASP A 59 -7.84 13.27 10.51
CA ASP A 59 -8.76 14.34 10.16
C ASP A 59 -8.23 15.07 8.91
N LEU A 60 -8.90 14.84 7.77
CA LEU A 60 -8.59 15.44 6.47
C LEU A 60 -9.63 16.49 6.06
N GLY A 61 -10.51 16.88 6.99
CA GLY A 61 -11.55 17.89 6.78
C GLY A 61 -12.75 17.42 5.96
N ALA A 62 -12.80 16.17 5.53
CA ALA A 62 -13.94 15.52 4.87
C ALA A 62 -13.80 14.01 4.90
N ASP A 63 -14.90 13.30 4.82
CA ASP A 63 -15.00 11.85 4.63
C ASP A 63 -14.91 11.47 3.14
N GLY A 64 -14.87 10.17 2.85
CA GLY A 64 -14.79 9.65 1.49
C GLY A 64 -13.38 9.74 0.93
N ASN A 65 -12.38 9.40 1.75
CA ASN A 65 -10.98 9.37 1.38
C ASN A 65 -10.47 7.94 1.35
N SER A 66 -9.81 7.54 0.26
CA SER A 66 -9.30 6.18 0.06
C SER A 66 -7.98 6.16 -0.72
N SER A 67 -7.45 4.95 -0.98
CA SER A 67 -6.25 4.73 -1.80
C SER A 67 -5.03 5.55 -1.37
N LEU A 68 -4.71 5.50 -0.08
CA LEU A 68 -3.57 6.21 0.49
C LEU A 68 -2.23 5.62 0.02
N THR A 69 -1.28 6.50 -0.31
CA THR A 69 0.13 6.17 -0.53
C THR A 69 1.03 7.19 0.16
N TRP A 70 2.16 6.74 0.73
CA TRP A 70 3.15 7.61 1.37
C TRP A 70 4.18 8.15 0.39
N SER A 71 4.59 9.42 0.58
CA SER A 71 5.79 9.93 -0.09
C SER A 71 7.03 9.17 0.41
N PRO A 72 8.07 9.01 -0.44
CA PRO A 72 9.29 8.29 -0.06
C PRO A 72 10.03 8.83 1.18
N ASP A 73 9.88 10.13 1.50
CA ASP A 73 10.43 10.74 2.71
C ASP A 73 9.53 10.59 3.94
N GLY A 74 8.35 9.97 3.78
CA GLY A 74 7.40 9.71 4.86
C GLY A 74 6.77 10.97 5.47
N GLN A 75 6.84 12.13 4.79
CA GLN A 75 6.29 13.38 5.29
C GLN A 75 4.88 13.66 4.78
N TYR A 76 4.55 13.16 3.59
CA TYR A 76 3.28 13.40 2.93
C TYR A 76 2.57 12.07 2.62
N ILE A 77 1.26 12.16 2.54
CA ILE A 77 0.40 11.15 1.90
C ILE A 77 -0.21 11.75 0.65
N ALA A 78 -0.45 10.91 -0.37
CA ALA A 78 -1.39 11.20 -1.44
C ALA A 78 -2.58 10.22 -1.31
N PHE A 79 -3.76 10.68 -1.67
CA PHE A 79 -5.00 9.92 -1.54
C PHE A 79 -6.05 10.42 -2.53
N GLU A 80 -7.04 9.59 -2.79
CA GLU A 80 -8.21 10.00 -3.57
C GLU A 80 -9.33 10.45 -2.64
N SER A 81 -10.13 11.42 -3.10
CA SER A 81 -11.27 11.95 -2.36
C SER A 81 -12.37 12.43 -3.30
N GLY A 82 -13.61 12.04 -2.99
CA GLY A 82 -14.80 12.46 -3.71
C GLY A 82 -15.47 13.75 -3.18
N ARG A 83 -14.78 14.49 -2.26
CA ARG A 83 -15.36 15.66 -1.56
C ARG A 83 -15.84 16.79 -2.46
N ASP A 84 -15.30 16.91 -3.66
CA ASP A 84 -15.65 17.97 -4.62
C ASP A 84 -16.58 17.49 -5.76
N GLY A 85 -17.17 16.30 -5.63
CA GLY A 85 -18.22 15.79 -6.54
C GLY A 85 -17.78 14.68 -7.49
N ASN A 86 -16.48 14.55 -7.75
CA ASN A 86 -15.83 13.42 -8.43
C ASN A 86 -14.55 13.06 -7.68
N LEU A 87 -13.96 11.90 -8.00
CA LEU A 87 -12.68 11.48 -7.39
C LEU A 87 -11.54 12.37 -7.90
N GLU A 88 -10.78 12.94 -6.98
CA GLU A 88 -9.62 13.76 -7.26
C GLU A 88 -8.45 13.36 -6.36
N ILE A 89 -7.22 13.62 -6.81
CA ILE A 89 -6.02 13.36 -6.02
C ILE A 89 -5.76 14.54 -5.09
N TYR A 90 -5.57 14.22 -3.82
CA TYR A 90 -5.18 15.13 -2.75
C TYR A 90 -3.84 14.74 -2.15
N THR A 91 -3.17 15.69 -1.53
CA THR A 91 -2.00 15.43 -0.67
C THR A 91 -2.21 16.10 0.68
N ALA A 92 -1.64 15.50 1.73
CA ALA A 92 -1.59 16.08 3.06
C ALA A 92 -0.23 15.82 3.70
N ARG A 93 0.24 16.73 4.53
CA ARG A 93 1.41 16.53 5.38
C ARG A 93 0.99 15.77 6.64
N VAL A 94 1.72 14.72 7.00
CA VAL A 94 1.45 13.96 8.23
C VAL A 94 2.47 14.33 9.30
N ILE A 95 1.96 14.75 10.45
CA ILE A 95 2.76 15.11 11.61
C ILE A 95 2.61 14.00 12.65
N ALA A 96 3.74 13.42 13.06
CA ALA A 96 3.77 12.53 14.22
C ALA A 96 3.71 13.38 15.50
N GLY A 97 2.77 13.06 16.37
CA GLY A 97 2.54 13.71 17.66
C GLY A 97 2.66 12.71 18.81
N SER A 98 2.28 13.15 20.01
CA SER A 98 2.23 12.29 21.20
C SER A 98 0.80 11.81 21.52
N ASP A 99 -0.20 12.65 21.26
CA ASP A 99 -1.62 12.33 21.49
C ASP A 99 -2.53 13.35 20.75
N PRO A 100 -3.26 12.96 19.70
CA PRO A 100 -3.16 11.68 19.01
C PRO A 100 -1.78 11.50 18.37
N PRO A 101 -1.35 10.24 18.13
CA PRO A 101 0.00 10.00 17.58
C PRO A 101 0.20 10.53 16.16
N TYR A 102 -0.89 10.85 15.44
CA TYR A 102 -0.83 11.41 14.08
C TYR A 102 -1.86 12.50 13.86
N SER A 103 -1.50 13.50 13.07
CA SER A 103 -2.41 14.52 12.56
C SER A 103 -2.05 14.87 11.10
N ALA A 104 -3.04 15.33 10.33
CA ALA A 104 -2.84 15.82 8.97
C ALA A 104 -2.86 17.34 8.95
N GLN A 105 -2.01 17.93 8.09
CA GLN A 105 -1.94 19.37 7.83
C GLN A 105 -1.77 19.60 6.32
N ASP A 106 -1.97 20.84 5.88
CA ASP A 106 -1.72 21.26 4.50
C ASP A 106 -2.41 20.35 3.47
N VAL A 107 -3.70 20.03 3.72
CA VAL A 107 -4.51 19.24 2.78
C VAL A 107 -4.70 20.05 1.50
N GLN A 108 -4.21 19.54 0.37
CA GLN A 108 -4.26 20.23 -0.91
C GLN A 108 -4.82 19.34 -2.02
N ARG A 109 -5.81 19.85 -2.74
CA ARG A 109 -6.28 19.27 -4.01
C ARG A 109 -5.20 19.42 -5.08
N ARG A 110 -4.86 18.33 -5.76
CA ARG A 110 -3.81 18.30 -6.78
C ARG A 110 -4.33 18.16 -8.19
N THR A 111 -5.46 17.54 -8.36
CA THR A 111 -6.15 17.43 -9.65
C THR A 111 -7.48 18.15 -9.59
N THR A 112 -7.95 18.65 -10.73
CA THR A 112 -9.16 19.48 -10.85
C THR A 112 -9.89 19.19 -12.15
N SER A 113 -9.77 17.97 -12.68
CA SER A 113 -10.49 17.56 -13.89
C SER A 113 -11.97 17.32 -13.56
N GLY A 114 -12.84 17.31 -14.58
CA GLY A 114 -14.21 16.84 -14.41
C GLY A 114 -14.35 15.31 -14.42
N ALA A 115 -13.23 14.60 -14.47
CA ALA A 115 -13.12 13.16 -14.55
C ALA A 115 -12.66 12.58 -13.20
N ASP A 116 -12.84 11.28 -13.00
CA ASP A 116 -12.33 10.60 -11.83
C ASP A 116 -10.82 10.36 -11.96
N ASP A 117 -10.07 10.84 -10.96
CA ASP A 117 -8.66 10.63 -10.77
C ASP A 117 -8.45 9.78 -9.50
N SER A 118 -7.81 8.61 -9.62
CA SER A 118 -7.77 7.59 -8.56
C SER A 118 -6.41 6.88 -8.46
N THR A 119 -6.25 6.06 -7.44
CA THR A 119 -5.09 5.17 -7.21
C THR A 119 -3.72 5.88 -7.35
N PRO A 120 -3.43 6.92 -6.54
CA PRO A 120 -2.16 7.64 -6.63
C PRO A 120 -0.97 6.77 -6.19
N ALA A 121 0.19 6.99 -6.81
CA ALA A 121 1.47 6.37 -6.44
C ALA A 121 2.61 7.38 -6.55
N TRP A 122 3.40 7.54 -5.48
CA TRP A 122 4.55 8.45 -5.45
C TRP A 122 5.75 7.92 -6.22
N SER A 123 6.39 8.78 -7.01
CA SER A 123 7.73 8.53 -7.54
C SER A 123 8.78 8.60 -6.43
N HIS A 124 9.90 7.89 -6.59
CA HIS A 124 10.97 7.82 -5.59
C HIS A 124 11.68 9.15 -5.33
N ASP A 125 11.58 10.12 -6.24
CA ASP A 125 12.14 11.46 -6.08
C ASP A 125 11.18 12.45 -5.40
N CYS A 126 10.01 12.00 -4.96
CA CYS A 126 8.95 12.80 -4.35
C CYS A 126 8.43 13.95 -5.23
N ALA A 127 8.72 13.96 -6.52
CA ALA A 127 8.38 15.05 -7.41
C ALA A 127 7.13 14.79 -8.25
N VAL A 128 6.76 13.51 -8.41
CA VAL A 128 5.71 13.08 -9.31
C VAL A 128 4.77 12.08 -8.63
N LEU A 129 3.49 12.20 -8.91
CA LEU A 129 2.46 11.19 -8.62
C LEU A 129 2.03 10.56 -9.94
N ALA A 130 2.07 9.23 -10.04
CA ALA A 130 1.30 8.51 -11.05
C ALA A 130 -0.11 8.27 -10.51
N PHE A 131 -1.11 8.24 -11.39
CA PHE A 131 -2.50 8.01 -11.02
C PHE A 131 -3.31 7.54 -12.24
N SER A 132 -4.45 6.91 -11.98
CA SER A 132 -5.41 6.48 -13.01
C SER A 132 -6.44 7.57 -13.23
N SER A 133 -6.81 7.83 -14.50
CA SER A 133 -7.80 8.87 -14.83
C SER A 133 -8.60 8.51 -16.08
N ASN A 134 -9.90 8.79 -16.04
CA ASN A 134 -10.81 8.65 -17.20
C ASN A 134 -11.07 9.98 -17.93
N ARG A 135 -10.14 10.94 -17.83
CA ARG A 135 -10.28 12.32 -18.36
C ARG A 135 -10.45 12.44 -19.86
N VAL A 136 -10.06 11.43 -20.66
CA VAL A 136 -10.21 11.44 -22.12
C VAL A 136 -11.51 10.76 -22.54
N ASP A 137 -11.85 9.64 -21.90
CA ASP A 137 -13.08 8.90 -22.15
C ASP A 137 -13.59 8.33 -20.83
N PRO A 138 -14.84 8.63 -20.42
CA PRO A 138 -15.38 8.21 -19.12
C PRO A 138 -15.48 6.68 -18.95
N ASN A 139 -15.36 5.90 -20.03
CA ASN A 139 -15.39 4.44 -20.00
C ASN A 139 -14.01 3.79 -19.81
N TYR A 140 -12.93 4.55 -19.95
CA TYR A 140 -11.57 4.02 -19.96
C TYR A 140 -10.65 4.83 -19.07
N TYR A 141 -9.94 4.16 -18.19
CA TYR A 141 -8.89 4.76 -17.37
C TYR A 141 -7.54 4.59 -18.05
N ASN A 142 -6.72 5.62 -18.02
CA ASN A 142 -5.32 5.57 -18.44
C ASN A 142 -4.44 6.10 -17.31
N ILE A 143 -3.14 5.77 -17.35
CA ILE A 143 -2.18 6.24 -16.37
C ILE A 143 -1.68 7.62 -16.78
N TYR A 144 -1.71 8.53 -15.81
CA TYR A 144 -1.19 9.89 -15.91
C TYR A 144 -0.12 10.12 -14.85
N GLN A 145 0.69 11.13 -15.06
CA GLN A 145 1.61 11.64 -14.03
C GLN A 145 1.32 13.12 -13.76
N LEU A 146 1.40 13.49 -12.49
CA LEU A 146 1.28 14.83 -11.96
C LEU A 146 2.60 15.28 -11.34
N ASN A 147 3.19 16.36 -11.80
CA ASN A 147 4.29 16.99 -11.09
C ASN A 147 3.74 17.81 -9.91
N VAL A 148 4.08 17.40 -8.67
CA VAL A 148 3.51 18.00 -7.46
C VAL A 148 3.97 19.44 -7.18
N ASN A 149 5.07 19.90 -7.81
CA ASN A 149 5.57 21.25 -7.65
C ASN A 149 4.91 22.25 -8.62
N THR A 150 4.55 21.80 -9.81
CA THR A 150 3.98 22.64 -10.88
C THR A 150 2.49 22.38 -11.11
N ASN A 151 1.94 21.31 -10.55
CA ASN A 151 0.59 20.77 -10.82
C ASN A 151 0.36 20.47 -12.33
N THR A 152 1.44 20.21 -13.09
CA THR A 152 1.33 19.81 -14.49
C THR A 152 1.03 18.34 -14.62
N VAL A 153 -0.03 18.00 -15.36
CA VAL A 153 -0.46 16.63 -15.65
C VAL A 153 -0.08 16.26 -17.07
N THR A 154 0.50 15.07 -17.26
CA THR A 154 0.81 14.50 -18.57
C THR A 154 0.40 13.04 -18.64
N SER A 155 -0.02 12.57 -19.83
CA SER A 155 -0.39 11.18 -20.07
C SER A 155 0.84 10.28 -20.09
N ILE A 156 0.73 9.09 -19.55
CA ILE A 156 1.73 8.01 -19.63
C ILE A 156 1.22 6.92 -20.58
N THR A 157 0.02 6.41 -20.33
CA THR A 157 -0.63 5.46 -21.25
C THR A 157 -1.78 6.12 -22.00
N SER A 158 -2.24 5.47 -23.05
CA SER A 158 -3.37 5.94 -23.87
C SER A 158 -4.05 4.75 -24.54
N GLY A 159 -5.31 4.93 -24.91
CA GLY A 159 -6.09 3.91 -25.60
C GLY A 159 -7.40 3.59 -24.88
N ASN A 160 -8.13 2.64 -25.45
CA ASN A 160 -9.43 2.22 -24.95
C ASN A 160 -9.25 1.03 -23.98
N TYR A 161 -8.46 1.24 -22.92
CA TYR A 161 -8.17 0.27 -21.90
C TYR A 161 -8.58 0.81 -20.54
N GLU A 162 -8.70 -0.09 -19.56
CA GLU A 162 -8.82 0.26 -18.16
C GLU A 162 -7.47 0.01 -17.50
N ASP A 163 -6.62 1.03 -17.42
CA ASP A 163 -5.30 1.00 -16.78
C ASP A 163 -5.42 1.55 -15.35
N LEU A 164 -5.12 0.72 -14.35
CA LEU A 164 -5.35 1.00 -12.93
C LEU A 164 -4.13 0.64 -12.07
N SER A 165 -4.13 1.14 -10.83
CA SER A 165 -3.17 0.76 -9.78
C SER A 165 -1.70 0.91 -10.22
N PRO A 166 -1.24 2.11 -10.63
CA PRO A 166 0.15 2.32 -11.01
C PRO A 166 1.11 2.14 -9.82
N SER A 167 2.31 1.61 -10.09
CA SER A 167 3.40 1.46 -9.12
C SER A 167 4.74 1.76 -9.78
N TRP A 168 5.57 2.59 -9.13
CA TRP A 168 6.87 3.00 -9.65
C TRP A 168 7.97 1.96 -9.40
N SER A 169 8.82 1.72 -10.39
CA SER A 169 10.04 0.92 -10.22
C SER A 169 11.03 1.64 -9.29
N PRO A 170 11.90 0.91 -8.54
CA PRO A 170 12.85 1.51 -7.60
C PRO A 170 13.80 2.53 -8.25
N ASP A 171 14.13 2.36 -9.52
CA ASP A 171 14.99 3.26 -10.30
C ASP A 171 14.24 4.45 -10.93
N GLY A 172 12.89 4.46 -10.81
CA GLY A 172 12.02 5.50 -11.34
C GLY A 172 11.95 5.55 -12.88
N THR A 173 12.32 4.48 -13.57
CA THR A 173 12.32 4.42 -15.05
C THR A 173 11.12 3.72 -15.63
N LYS A 174 10.34 3.00 -14.80
CA LYS A 174 9.21 2.19 -15.23
C LYS A 174 8.01 2.38 -14.28
N ILE A 175 6.82 2.10 -14.81
CA ILE A 175 5.56 2.04 -14.04
C ILE A 175 4.91 0.69 -14.34
N ALA A 176 4.68 -0.12 -13.32
CA ALA A 176 3.81 -1.30 -13.41
C ALA A 176 2.36 -0.87 -13.17
N PHE A 177 1.42 -1.51 -13.83
CA PHE A 177 -0.01 -1.22 -13.71
C PHE A 177 -0.85 -2.42 -14.14
N THR A 178 -2.11 -2.43 -13.74
CA THR A 178 -3.11 -3.39 -14.17
C THR A 178 -3.79 -2.88 -15.43
N ARG A 179 -3.89 -3.70 -16.47
CA ARG A 179 -4.66 -3.39 -17.70
C ARG A 179 -5.75 -4.42 -17.94
N ASN A 180 -6.97 -3.96 -18.20
CA ASN A 180 -8.04 -4.81 -18.68
C ASN A 180 -7.81 -5.09 -20.18
N VAL A 181 -7.60 -6.36 -20.53
CA VAL A 181 -7.38 -6.79 -21.92
C VAL A 181 -8.66 -7.40 -22.51
N ALA A 182 -8.75 -7.41 -23.84
CA ALA A 182 -9.87 -8.04 -24.53
C ALA A 182 -9.99 -9.50 -24.11
N ASN A 183 -11.21 -9.95 -23.77
CA ASN A 183 -11.63 -11.26 -23.22
C ASN A 183 -11.75 -11.32 -21.70
N ALA A 184 -11.84 -10.16 -21.03
CA ALA A 184 -12.25 -9.96 -19.64
C ALA A 184 -11.27 -10.39 -18.54
N SER A 185 -9.99 -10.63 -18.82
CA SER A 185 -8.97 -10.72 -17.78
C SER A 185 -8.23 -9.40 -17.59
N ARG A 186 -7.79 -9.15 -16.36
CA ARG A 186 -6.87 -8.08 -16.02
C ARG A 186 -5.47 -8.65 -15.93
N GLU A 187 -4.51 -7.93 -16.49
CA GLU A 187 -3.13 -8.39 -16.59
C GLU A 187 -2.16 -7.31 -16.12
N ILE A 188 -0.98 -7.72 -15.69
CA ILE A 188 0.08 -6.82 -15.28
C ILE A 188 0.89 -6.39 -16.51
N PHE A 189 1.07 -5.07 -16.64
CA PHE A 189 1.88 -4.43 -17.65
C PHE A 189 2.95 -3.55 -17.01
N ILE A 190 4.02 -3.31 -17.75
CA ILE A 190 5.03 -2.29 -17.43
C ILE A 190 5.09 -1.28 -18.58
N HIS A 191 5.00 0.00 -18.24
CA HIS A 191 5.36 1.11 -19.12
C HIS A 191 6.81 1.53 -18.87
N ASN A 192 7.63 1.57 -19.92
CA ASN A 192 8.99 2.07 -19.84
C ASN A 192 9.01 3.56 -20.24
N LEU A 193 9.30 4.44 -19.28
CA LEU A 193 9.27 5.90 -19.47
C LEU A 193 10.32 6.43 -20.44
N ASN A 194 11.40 5.68 -20.70
CA ASN A 194 12.45 6.10 -21.64
C ASN A 194 12.09 5.74 -23.10
N SER A 195 11.49 4.57 -23.32
CA SER A 195 11.11 4.11 -24.67
C SER A 195 9.66 4.44 -25.05
N GLY A 196 8.81 4.70 -24.06
CA GLY A 196 7.37 4.89 -24.25
C GLY A 196 6.62 3.60 -24.60
N LEU A 197 7.21 2.42 -24.36
CA LEU A 197 6.62 1.13 -24.71
C LEU A 197 6.02 0.43 -23.51
N ASP A 198 4.87 -0.22 -23.75
CA ASP A 198 4.24 -1.12 -22.79
C ASP A 198 4.69 -2.56 -23.06
N VAL A 199 5.01 -3.29 -21.99
CA VAL A 199 5.33 -4.72 -22.00
C VAL A 199 4.33 -5.43 -21.09
N ARG A 200 3.68 -6.48 -21.58
CA ARG A 200 2.80 -7.36 -20.81
C ARG A 200 3.65 -8.35 -20.02
N LEU A 201 3.36 -8.54 -18.72
CA LEU A 201 4.07 -9.46 -17.84
C LEU A 201 3.22 -10.65 -17.37
N THR A 202 1.91 -10.62 -17.55
CA THR A 202 1.05 -11.78 -17.28
C THR A 202 0.16 -12.05 -18.48
N ASN A 203 -0.05 -13.32 -18.82
CA ASN A 203 -0.80 -13.72 -20.00
C ASN A 203 -1.59 -14.99 -19.72
N ASN A 204 -2.68 -14.86 -18.99
CA ASN A 204 -3.50 -15.98 -18.56
C ASN A 204 -5.00 -15.63 -18.68
N THR A 205 -5.89 -16.47 -18.13
CA THR A 205 -7.34 -16.34 -18.23
C THR A 205 -7.99 -15.81 -16.94
N VAL A 206 -7.20 -15.54 -15.91
CA VAL A 206 -7.67 -15.04 -14.61
C VAL A 206 -7.24 -13.58 -14.42
N ASN A 207 -7.75 -12.93 -13.38
CA ASN A 207 -7.37 -11.56 -13.08
C ASN A 207 -6.06 -11.51 -12.28
N ASP A 208 -5.11 -10.76 -12.80
CA ASP A 208 -3.89 -10.32 -12.14
C ASP A 208 -3.98 -8.82 -11.90
N THR A 209 -3.88 -8.38 -10.64
CA THR A 209 -4.16 -6.99 -10.24
C THR A 209 -3.18 -6.47 -9.20
N ASP A 210 -3.23 -5.15 -8.99
CA ASP A 210 -2.55 -4.45 -7.90
C ASP A 210 -1.02 -4.72 -7.83
N PRO A 211 -0.27 -4.47 -8.92
CA PRO A 211 1.17 -4.68 -8.92
C PRO A 211 1.87 -3.70 -7.98
N SER A 212 2.86 -4.18 -7.25
CA SER A 212 3.74 -3.35 -6.43
C SER A 212 5.20 -3.79 -6.60
N TRP A 213 6.10 -2.82 -6.79
CA TRP A 213 7.52 -3.09 -6.91
C TRP A 213 8.16 -3.36 -5.56
N SER A 214 8.96 -4.41 -5.48
CA SER A 214 9.89 -4.63 -4.37
C SER A 214 11.12 -3.73 -4.49
N PRO A 215 11.83 -3.43 -3.40
CA PRO A 215 13.10 -2.71 -3.47
C PRO A 215 14.18 -3.42 -4.30
N SER A 216 14.08 -4.73 -4.50
CA SER A 216 14.98 -5.53 -5.33
C SER A 216 14.65 -5.49 -6.82
N GLY A 217 13.53 -4.87 -7.22
CA GLY A 217 13.10 -4.77 -8.62
C GLY A 217 12.25 -5.94 -9.11
N ARG A 218 11.70 -6.75 -8.22
CA ARG A 218 10.66 -7.74 -8.52
C ARG A 218 9.26 -7.10 -8.36
N ILE A 219 8.24 -7.74 -8.90
CA ILE A 219 6.84 -7.29 -8.79
C ILE A 219 6.05 -8.32 -7.99
N ILE A 220 5.38 -7.86 -6.93
CA ILE A 220 4.32 -8.61 -6.25
C ILE A 220 2.96 -8.14 -6.76
N PHE A 221 2.02 -9.06 -6.92
CA PHE A 221 0.68 -8.78 -7.43
C PHE A 221 -0.34 -9.79 -6.88
N ALA A 222 -1.62 -9.50 -7.05
CA ALA A 222 -2.71 -10.39 -6.65
C ALA A 222 -3.22 -11.17 -7.86
N ARG A 223 -3.32 -12.51 -7.76
CA ARG A 223 -3.91 -13.40 -8.77
C ARG A 223 -5.15 -14.08 -8.27
N GLN A 224 -6.24 -13.96 -9.00
CA GLN A 224 -7.46 -14.70 -8.76
C GLN A 224 -7.28 -16.18 -9.18
N SER A 225 -7.90 -17.12 -8.43
CA SER A 225 -7.95 -18.52 -8.85
C SER A 225 -8.89 -18.71 -10.05
N GLU A 226 -8.68 -19.79 -10.83
CA GLU A 226 -9.51 -20.09 -12.00
C GLU A 226 -11.01 -20.22 -11.70
N ASP A 227 -11.36 -20.75 -10.53
CA ASP A 227 -12.74 -20.86 -10.06
C ASP A 227 -13.30 -19.58 -9.43
N GLY A 228 -12.47 -18.53 -9.34
CA GLY A 228 -12.83 -17.25 -8.71
C GLY A 228 -13.03 -17.32 -7.20
N SER A 229 -12.74 -18.45 -6.55
CA SER A 229 -13.05 -18.67 -5.14
C SER A 229 -12.07 -18.01 -4.16
N ARG A 230 -10.92 -17.55 -4.64
CA ARG A 230 -9.85 -16.91 -3.82
C ARG A 230 -8.95 -16.02 -4.68
N ALA A 231 -8.13 -15.22 -4.03
CA ALA A 231 -7.00 -14.54 -4.68
C ALA A 231 -5.75 -14.66 -3.79
N ALA A 232 -4.62 -14.97 -4.40
CA ALA A 232 -3.33 -15.13 -3.75
C ALA A 232 -2.36 -14.05 -4.19
N LEU A 233 -1.37 -13.74 -3.37
CA LEU A 233 -0.23 -12.92 -3.77
C LEU A 233 0.84 -13.79 -4.42
N LEU A 234 1.33 -13.33 -5.57
CA LEU A 234 2.45 -13.91 -6.30
C LEU A 234 3.53 -12.86 -6.50
N GLU A 235 4.76 -13.28 -6.69
CA GLU A 235 5.89 -12.44 -7.06
C GLU A 235 6.55 -12.97 -8.32
N MET A 236 7.03 -12.08 -9.19
CA MET A 236 7.72 -12.41 -10.43
C MET A 236 8.87 -11.43 -10.69
N ASP A 237 9.79 -11.80 -11.59
CA ASP A 237 10.75 -10.84 -12.14
C ASP A 237 10.04 -9.84 -13.04
N ALA A 238 10.52 -8.61 -13.07
CA ALA A 238 9.95 -7.53 -13.87
C ALA A 238 10.49 -7.53 -15.32
N VAL A 239 10.69 -8.72 -15.87
CA VAL A 239 11.19 -8.98 -17.23
C VAL A 239 10.49 -10.22 -17.79
N ASP A 240 10.39 -10.28 -19.08
CA ASP A 240 10.00 -11.44 -19.88
C ASP A 240 11.23 -11.76 -20.75
N ALA A 241 12.17 -12.53 -20.20
CA ALA A 241 13.45 -12.77 -20.85
C ALA A 241 13.38 -13.90 -21.88
N ASP A 242 12.45 -14.83 -21.73
CA ASP A 242 12.24 -15.94 -22.68
C ASP A 242 11.23 -15.61 -23.80
N GLY A 243 10.49 -14.49 -23.69
CA GLY A 243 9.58 -13.97 -24.71
C GLY A 243 8.25 -14.72 -24.77
N ASP A 244 7.85 -15.41 -23.70
CA ASP A 244 6.58 -16.14 -23.66
C ASP A 244 5.36 -15.25 -23.33
N GLY A 245 5.60 -13.99 -23.01
CA GLY A 245 4.58 -13.00 -22.66
C GLY A 245 4.20 -13.03 -21.20
N ALA A 246 5.03 -13.64 -20.35
CA ALA A 246 4.89 -13.65 -18.89
C ALA A 246 6.18 -13.19 -18.20
N GLY A 247 6.08 -12.74 -16.97
CA GLY A 247 7.25 -12.42 -16.14
C GLY A 247 7.93 -13.70 -15.67
N ASP A 248 9.27 -13.69 -15.69
CA ASP A 248 10.06 -14.86 -15.29
C ASP A 248 9.97 -15.14 -13.78
N HIS A 249 10.29 -16.36 -13.40
CA HIS A 249 10.44 -16.82 -12.00
C HIS A 249 9.25 -16.47 -11.10
N GLU A 250 8.04 -16.70 -11.62
CA GLU A 250 6.82 -16.50 -10.84
C GLU A 250 6.76 -17.48 -9.66
N GLN A 251 6.44 -16.98 -8.47
CA GLN A 251 6.31 -17.78 -7.26
C GLN A 251 5.18 -17.30 -6.35
N PRO A 252 4.44 -18.22 -5.69
CA PRO A 252 3.41 -17.85 -4.74
C PRO A 252 4.02 -17.29 -3.44
N ILE A 253 3.43 -16.19 -2.95
CA ILE A 253 3.76 -15.55 -1.68
C ILE A 253 2.75 -15.94 -0.60
N THR A 254 1.46 -16.01 -0.95
CA THR A 254 0.42 -16.48 -0.01
C THR A 254 -0.35 -17.66 -0.57
N THR A 255 -0.95 -18.43 0.34
CA THR A 255 -1.81 -19.58 0.01
C THR A 255 -3.14 -19.47 0.77
N PRO A 256 -4.01 -18.51 0.39
CA PRO A 256 -5.26 -18.28 1.09
C PRO A 256 -6.22 -19.47 0.95
N SER A 257 -7.05 -19.67 1.96
CA SER A 257 -8.16 -20.62 1.90
C SER A 257 -9.24 -20.16 0.91
N ALA A 258 -10.19 -21.05 0.59
CA ALA A 258 -11.35 -20.66 -0.20
C ALA A 258 -12.10 -19.48 0.47
N HIS A 259 -12.62 -18.56 -0.34
CA HIS A 259 -13.26 -17.31 0.09
C HIS A 259 -12.36 -16.33 0.83
N GLN A 260 -11.04 -16.43 0.65
CA GLN A 260 -10.08 -15.42 1.08
C GLN A 260 -9.41 -14.78 -0.14
N TYR A 261 -9.36 -13.45 -0.14
CA TYR A 261 -8.86 -12.67 -1.29
C TYR A 261 -7.78 -11.72 -0.80
N ASP A 262 -6.53 -12.08 -1.07
CA ASP A 262 -5.36 -11.25 -0.78
C ASP A 262 -5.16 -10.25 -1.91
N GLN A 263 -5.09 -8.97 -1.59
CA GLN A 263 -5.09 -7.88 -2.56
C GLN A 263 -4.22 -6.70 -2.08
N LYS A 264 -3.85 -5.83 -3.00
CA LYS A 264 -3.13 -4.57 -2.75
C LYS A 264 -1.87 -4.77 -1.89
N PRO A 265 -0.95 -5.65 -2.31
CA PRO A 265 0.28 -5.87 -1.58
C PRO A 265 1.22 -4.67 -1.71
N GLU A 266 1.96 -4.34 -0.65
CA GLU A 266 3.05 -3.38 -0.69
C GLU A 266 4.22 -3.83 0.16
N TYR A 267 5.45 -3.76 -0.41
CA TYR A 267 6.68 -4.02 0.33
C TYR A 267 7.04 -2.85 1.24
N SER A 268 7.54 -3.16 2.44
CA SER A 268 8.24 -2.18 3.25
C SER A 268 9.47 -1.65 2.50
N HIS A 269 9.96 -0.48 2.89
CA HIS A 269 11.17 0.10 2.29
C HIS A 269 12.40 -0.81 2.39
N SER A 270 12.49 -1.60 3.46
CA SER A 270 13.58 -2.57 3.65
C SER A 270 13.43 -3.84 2.81
N GLY A 271 12.26 -4.08 2.22
CA GLY A 271 11.92 -5.33 1.53
C GLY A 271 11.74 -6.54 2.47
N LYS A 272 11.71 -6.31 3.79
CA LYS A 272 11.60 -7.39 4.79
C LYS A 272 10.17 -7.69 5.22
N ASP A 273 9.24 -6.82 4.89
CA ASP A 273 7.84 -6.96 5.24
C ASP A 273 6.97 -6.70 4.03
N ILE A 274 5.83 -7.38 3.96
CA ILE A 274 4.75 -7.10 3.02
C ILE A 274 3.51 -6.83 3.84
N VAL A 275 2.81 -5.72 3.57
CA VAL A 275 1.44 -5.51 4.01
C VAL A 275 0.49 -5.76 2.85
N PHE A 276 -0.67 -6.25 3.15
CA PHE A 276 -1.73 -6.48 2.18
C PHE A 276 -3.08 -6.51 2.86
N PHE A 277 -4.11 -6.44 2.07
CA PHE A 277 -5.49 -6.54 2.52
C PHE A 277 -6.02 -7.94 2.22
N ARG A 278 -6.66 -8.60 3.21
CA ARG A 278 -7.39 -9.86 3.04
C ARG A 278 -8.86 -9.68 3.29
N SER A 279 -9.69 -9.86 2.28
CA SER A 279 -11.15 -9.88 2.41
C SER A 279 -11.71 -11.31 2.41
N GLN A 280 -12.96 -11.45 2.86
CA GLN A 280 -13.72 -12.70 2.83
C GLN A 280 -14.66 -12.78 1.61
N GLU A 281 -14.68 -11.75 0.76
CA GLU A 281 -15.55 -11.65 -0.41
C GLU A 281 -14.76 -11.29 -1.68
N ALA A 282 -15.21 -11.84 -2.79
CA ALA A 282 -14.63 -11.56 -4.11
C ALA A 282 -14.62 -10.06 -4.44
N GLY A 283 -13.51 -9.58 -4.99
CA GLY A 283 -13.33 -8.19 -5.35
C GLY A 283 -13.09 -7.24 -4.17
N GLY A 284 -12.79 -7.77 -2.97
CA GLY A 284 -12.41 -6.98 -1.79
C GLY A 284 -13.54 -6.10 -1.23
N LYS A 285 -14.80 -6.42 -1.54
CA LYS A 285 -15.95 -5.62 -1.11
C LYS A 285 -16.50 -6.02 0.26
N GLY A 286 -16.08 -7.18 0.78
CA GLY A 286 -16.47 -7.69 2.09
C GLY A 286 -15.56 -7.22 3.22
N PRO A 287 -15.95 -7.51 4.48
CA PRO A 287 -15.10 -7.25 5.63
C PRO A 287 -13.73 -7.89 5.44
N GLY A 288 -12.71 -7.19 5.85
CA GLY A 288 -11.35 -7.71 5.74
C GLY A 288 -10.39 -6.96 6.64
N ASP A 289 -9.20 -7.48 6.74
CA ASP A 289 -8.16 -6.99 7.64
C ASP A 289 -6.88 -6.62 6.87
N VAL A 290 -6.12 -5.70 7.43
CA VAL A 290 -4.73 -5.46 7.03
C VAL A 290 -3.85 -6.51 7.69
N LEU A 291 -3.13 -7.26 6.88
CA LEU A 291 -2.22 -8.32 7.29
C LEU A 291 -0.78 -7.96 6.94
N LYS A 292 0.14 -8.54 7.70
CA LYS A 292 1.58 -8.40 7.47
C LYS A 292 2.26 -9.75 7.39
N LEU A 293 3.12 -9.91 6.38
CA LEU A 293 4.10 -10.99 6.26
C LEU A 293 5.49 -10.47 6.56
N LEU A 294 6.28 -11.29 7.24
CA LEU A 294 7.71 -11.05 7.47
C LEU A 294 8.51 -11.87 6.47
N ILE A 295 9.56 -11.27 5.91
CA ILE A 295 10.52 -11.94 5.04
C ILE A 295 11.89 -11.93 5.72
N GLN A 296 12.44 -13.10 6.00
CA GLN A 296 13.79 -13.24 6.54
C GLN A 296 14.63 -14.08 5.59
N ASP A 297 15.75 -13.52 5.15
CA ASP A 297 16.68 -14.17 4.20
C ASP A 297 16.01 -14.75 2.95
N GLY A 298 15.02 -14.02 2.41
CA GLY A 298 14.22 -14.44 1.25
C GLY A 298 13.16 -15.51 1.56
N THR A 299 12.99 -15.87 2.83
CA THR A 299 11.99 -16.86 3.28
C THR A 299 10.82 -16.14 3.94
N ILE A 300 9.61 -16.52 3.56
CA ILE A 300 8.39 -16.04 4.20
C ILE A 300 8.26 -16.69 5.56
N MET A 301 8.11 -15.89 6.60
CA MET A 301 7.97 -16.35 7.97
C MET A 301 6.51 -16.48 8.36
N ASP A 302 6.16 -17.60 8.97
CA ASP A 302 4.88 -17.85 9.62
C ASP A 302 5.03 -17.55 11.15
N PRO A 303 4.05 -16.94 11.85
CA PRO A 303 2.68 -16.71 11.41
C PRO A 303 2.46 -15.38 10.70
N LEU A 304 1.44 -15.36 9.82
CA LEU A 304 0.84 -14.17 9.26
C LEU A 304 0.24 -13.31 10.39
N LEU A 305 0.64 -12.04 10.46
CA LEU A 305 0.18 -11.12 11.49
C LEU A 305 -1.06 -10.36 11.01
N ASN A 306 -2.17 -10.50 11.71
CA ASN A 306 -3.34 -9.66 11.52
C ASN A 306 -3.19 -8.39 12.35
N LEU A 307 -3.05 -7.23 11.69
CA LEU A 307 -2.77 -5.95 12.34
C LEU A 307 -4.03 -5.22 12.82
N THR A 308 -5.18 -5.43 12.18
CA THR A 308 -6.40 -4.67 12.47
C THR A 308 -7.43 -5.46 13.27
N GLN A 309 -7.54 -6.78 13.10
CA GLN A 309 -8.38 -7.69 13.88
C GLN A 309 -9.84 -7.23 14.00
N THR A 310 -10.42 -6.75 12.91
CA THR A 310 -11.80 -6.24 12.91
C THR A 310 -12.78 -7.31 12.44
N THR A 311 -13.98 -7.31 13.03
CA THR A 311 -15.04 -8.26 12.64
C THR A 311 -16.16 -7.63 11.83
N THR A 312 -16.25 -6.32 11.84
CA THR A 312 -17.39 -5.56 11.27
C THR A 312 -16.97 -4.35 10.42
N GLN A 313 -15.68 -4.05 10.38
CA GLN A 313 -15.14 -2.93 9.61
C GLN A 313 -14.54 -3.44 8.30
N HIS A 314 -14.60 -2.61 7.27
CA HIS A 314 -13.97 -2.89 5.99
C HIS A 314 -12.68 -2.10 5.89
N GLU A 315 -11.58 -2.77 5.70
CA GLU A 315 -10.31 -2.14 5.42
C GLU A 315 -9.93 -2.38 3.97
N HIS A 316 -9.28 -1.41 3.37
CA HIS A 316 -8.82 -1.52 2.00
C HIS A 316 -7.43 -0.92 1.90
N GLY A 317 -6.55 -1.60 1.21
CA GLY A 317 -5.22 -1.11 0.89
C GLY A 317 -4.45 -0.61 2.11
N ALA A 318 -3.23 -0.99 2.18
CA ALA A 318 -2.32 -0.51 3.20
C ALA A 318 -1.05 -0.02 2.50
N SER A 319 -0.44 1.04 3.02
CA SER A 319 0.78 1.61 2.47
C SER A 319 1.78 1.88 3.59
N TRP A 320 3.04 1.48 3.35
CA TRP A 320 4.13 1.70 4.27
C TRP A 320 4.62 3.15 4.24
N ARG A 321 4.73 3.76 5.42
CA ARG A 321 5.48 4.99 5.59
C ARG A 321 6.95 4.70 5.34
N ARG A 322 7.58 5.46 4.47
CA ARG A 322 8.98 5.33 4.11
C ARG A 322 9.82 6.35 4.88
N ASN A 323 11.09 6.02 5.13
CA ASN A 323 12.09 6.92 5.74
C ASN A 323 13.16 7.31 4.73
N GLY A 324 12.84 7.28 3.47
CA GLY A 324 13.75 7.66 2.41
C GLY A 324 14.05 9.16 2.42
N VAL A 325 15.02 9.55 1.62
CA VAL A 325 15.26 10.95 1.27
C VAL A 325 14.76 11.13 -0.16
N CYS A 326 13.99 12.20 -0.39
CA CYS A 326 13.62 12.58 -1.75
C CYS A 326 14.89 12.89 -2.55
N VAL A 327 15.35 11.92 -3.33
CA VAL A 327 16.53 12.09 -4.18
C VAL A 327 16.09 12.88 -5.41
N ARG A 328 16.20 14.21 -5.34
CA ARG A 328 16.04 15.04 -6.53
C ARG A 328 17.19 14.75 -7.49
N LYS A 329 16.92 14.07 -8.59
CA LYS A 329 17.85 14.07 -9.73
C LYS A 329 17.98 15.53 -10.18
N LEU A 330 19.13 16.16 -9.91
CA LEU A 330 19.52 17.40 -10.55
C LEU A 330 19.56 17.11 -12.06
N ARG A 331 18.63 17.65 -12.81
CA ARG A 331 18.63 17.65 -14.27
C ARG A 331 19.55 18.77 -14.76
#